data_7bb0ca5912951cf003ed5cffe7c26a0d
#
_entry.id   7bb0ca5912951cf003ed5cffe7c26a0d
#
_cell.length_a   1.000
_cell.length_b   1.000
_cell.length_c   1.000
_cell.angle_alpha   90.00
_cell.angle_beta   90.00
_cell.angle_gamma   90.00
#
_symmetry.space_group_name_H-M   'P 1'
#
loop_
_entity.id
_entity.type
_entity.pdbx_description
1 polymer ?
#
loop_
_entity_poly.entity_id
_entity_poly.type
_entity_poly.pdbx_seq_one_letter_code
_entity_poly.pdbx_strand_id
1 'polypeptide(L)'
;MKCLVLLSLLAPALAGCQNEQRPPAAGRTPSFYASMARTDAAVDGAMARDMVGAYRRNNGLGPLALDADLQAAAQREADAMAAADRPSSADAFKARLAASGFKAPAANLSAGYHTLAEAFSGWRESAQHNRVMLDPRATRIGIATAYAPGSKYKVYWALAVAADRR
;
A
#
# COMPACT_ATOMS: atom_id res chain seq x y z
N MET A 1 75.12 -45.27 8.92
CA MET A 1 74.27 -44.54 7.96
C MET A 1 72.86 -44.50 8.58
N LYS A 2 72.46 -43.30 9.06
CA LYS A 2 71.17 -43.08 9.75
C LYS A 2 70.27 -42.23 8.80
N CYS A 3 69.20 -42.83 8.25
CA CYS A 3 68.20 -42.12 7.47
C CYS A 3 67.22 -41.44 8.42
N LEU A 4 67.17 -40.11 8.33
CA LEU A 4 66.22 -39.27 9.07
C LEU A 4 64.95 -39.06 8.13
N VAL A 5 63.82 -39.59 8.55
CA VAL A 5 62.55 -39.40 7.87
C VAL A 5 61.86 -38.17 8.48
N LEU A 6 61.79 -37.09 7.73
CA LEU A 6 60.98 -35.90 8.09
C LEU A 6 59.52 -36.14 7.78
N LEU A 7 58.70 -36.21 8.82
CA LEU A 7 57.24 -36.30 8.73
C LEU A 7 56.66 -34.87 8.67
N SER A 8 56.20 -34.43 7.48
CA SER A 8 55.53 -33.14 7.29
C SER A 8 54.04 -33.27 7.74
N LEU A 9 53.68 -32.60 8.82
CA LEU A 9 52.29 -32.45 9.24
C LEU A 9 51.63 -31.36 8.36
N LEU A 10 50.69 -31.78 7.52
CA LEU A 10 49.80 -30.89 6.77
C LEU A 10 48.56 -30.59 7.63
N ALA A 11 48.40 -29.38 8.14
CA ALA A 11 47.22 -28.93 8.86
C ALA A 11 46.14 -28.46 7.87
N PRO A 12 44.89 -28.96 7.93
CA PRO A 12 43.82 -28.43 7.10
C PRO A 12 43.34 -27.10 7.68
N ALA A 13 43.41 -26.02 6.89
CA ALA A 13 42.78 -24.75 7.19
C ALA A 13 41.26 -24.88 7.01
N LEU A 14 40.52 -24.93 8.10
CA LEU A 14 39.07 -24.79 8.14
C LEU A 14 38.72 -23.32 7.84
N ALA A 15 38.40 -23.03 6.57
CA ALA A 15 37.78 -21.79 6.19
C ALA A 15 36.34 -21.76 6.72
N GLY A 16 36.15 -21.22 7.93
CA GLY A 16 34.82 -20.97 8.49
C GLY A 16 34.15 -19.89 7.66
N CYS A 17 33.08 -20.24 6.94
CA CYS A 17 32.14 -19.27 6.41
C CYS A 17 31.49 -18.55 7.60
N GLN A 18 32.03 -17.37 7.95
CA GLN A 18 31.32 -16.45 8.84
C GLN A 18 30.16 -15.89 8.04
N ASN A 19 28.97 -16.44 8.26
CA ASN A 19 27.73 -15.81 7.84
C ASN A 19 27.55 -14.57 8.74
N GLU A 20 28.10 -13.42 8.30
CA GLU A 20 27.83 -12.14 8.93
C GLU A 20 26.33 -11.87 8.81
N GLN A 21 25.58 -12.30 9.82
CA GLN A 21 24.22 -11.82 10.02
C GLN A 21 24.30 -10.32 10.26
N ARG A 22 24.14 -9.56 9.16
CA ARG A 22 23.97 -8.11 9.21
C ARG A 22 22.86 -7.83 10.22
N PRO A 23 23.13 -7.08 11.30
CA PRO A 23 22.08 -6.76 12.27
C PRO A 23 20.92 -6.11 11.49
N PRO A 24 19.66 -6.45 11.82
CA PRO A 24 18.52 -5.80 11.18
C PRO A 24 18.70 -4.29 11.31
N ALA A 25 18.65 -3.58 10.19
CA ALA A 25 18.75 -2.12 10.18
C ALA A 25 17.73 -1.56 11.17
N ALA A 26 18.21 -0.82 12.17
CA ALA A 26 17.40 -0.26 13.25
C ALA A 26 16.14 0.38 12.66
N GLY A 27 15.01 -0.15 13.08
CA GLY A 27 13.67 -0.03 12.57
C GLY A 27 13.24 1.33 12.02
N ARG A 28 13.24 1.48 10.70
CA ARG A 28 12.25 2.37 10.07
C ARG A 28 10.90 1.67 10.19
N THR A 29 9.96 2.32 10.86
CA THR A 29 8.56 1.88 10.86
C THR A 29 8.12 1.70 9.40
N PRO A 30 7.63 0.51 8.99
CA PRO A 30 7.14 0.32 7.63
C PRO A 30 6.12 1.39 7.24
N SER A 31 6.13 1.85 5.97
CA SER A 31 5.31 2.97 5.53
C SER A 31 3.80 2.74 5.74
N PHE A 32 3.34 1.50 5.75
CA PHE A 32 1.94 1.18 6.02
C PHE A 32 1.50 1.37 7.49
N TYR A 33 2.44 1.55 8.43
CA TYR A 33 2.17 1.98 9.81
C TYR A 33 2.46 3.46 10.06
N ALA A 34 2.94 4.19 9.05
CA ALA A 34 3.15 5.62 9.19
C ALA A 34 1.82 6.33 9.43
N SER A 35 1.81 7.26 10.40
CA SER A 35 0.60 8.04 10.70
C SER A 35 0.32 9.04 9.58
N MET A 36 -0.92 9.04 9.10
CA MET A 36 -1.46 10.02 8.16
C MET A 36 -2.06 11.24 8.88
N ALA A 37 -2.07 11.25 10.22
CA ALA A 37 -2.61 12.34 11.03
C ALA A 37 -1.57 13.47 11.23
N ARG A 38 -0.98 13.97 10.15
CA ARG A 38 -0.01 15.08 10.13
C ARG A 38 -0.03 15.79 8.77
N THR A 39 0.31 17.07 8.77
CA THR A 39 0.17 17.98 7.61
C THR A 39 1.06 17.61 6.42
N ASP A 40 2.20 16.96 6.67
CA ASP A 40 3.18 16.53 5.67
C ASP A 40 3.06 15.05 5.28
N ALA A 41 2.04 14.35 5.80
CA ALA A 41 1.84 12.95 5.52
C ALA A 41 1.24 12.74 4.12
N ALA A 42 1.84 11.83 3.38
CA ALA A 42 1.28 11.28 2.14
C ALA A 42 1.30 9.76 2.22
N VAL A 43 0.21 9.14 1.80
CA VAL A 43 0.16 7.67 1.72
C VAL A 43 1.12 7.17 0.65
N ASP A 44 1.88 6.13 0.99
CA ASP A 44 2.73 5.43 0.03
C ASP A 44 1.84 4.61 -0.93
N GLY A 45 1.59 5.17 -2.11
CA GLY A 45 0.76 4.54 -3.13
C GLY A 45 1.33 3.22 -3.65
N ALA A 46 2.66 3.08 -3.70
CA ALA A 46 3.30 1.82 -4.11
C ALA A 46 3.05 0.73 -3.06
N MET A 47 3.24 1.05 -1.78
CA MET A 47 2.94 0.14 -0.68
C MET A 47 1.45 -0.23 -0.64
N ALA A 48 0.55 0.72 -0.87
CA ALA A 48 -0.89 0.46 -0.91
C ALA A 48 -1.26 -0.48 -2.08
N ARG A 49 -0.71 -0.23 -3.28
CA ARG A 49 -0.87 -1.12 -4.44
C ARG A 49 -0.38 -2.53 -4.13
N ASP A 50 0.78 -2.66 -3.49
CA ASP A 50 1.37 -3.96 -3.19
C ASP A 50 0.57 -4.72 -2.15
N MET A 51 0.07 -4.04 -1.12
CA MET A 51 -0.79 -4.61 -0.07
C MET A 51 -2.12 -5.10 -0.65
N VAL A 52 -2.82 -4.26 -1.43
CA VAL A 52 -4.07 -4.65 -2.10
C VAL A 52 -3.80 -5.73 -3.15
N GLY A 53 -2.69 -5.62 -3.90
CA GLY A 53 -2.27 -6.61 -4.89
C GLY A 53 -1.98 -7.98 -4.28
N ALA A 54 -1.33 -8.05 -3.12
CA ALA A 54 -1.12 -9.31 -2.40
C ALA A 54 -2.46 -9.93 -1.96
N TYR A 55 -3.36 -9.11 -1.42
CA TYR A 55 -4.69 -9.55 -1.03
C TYR A 55 -5.49 -10.10 -2.23
N ARG A 56 -5.44 -9.41 -3.37
CA ARG A 56 -6.06 -9.85 -4.62
C ARG A 56 -5.50 -11.20 -5.10
N ARG A 57 -4.17 -11.36 -5.13
CA ARG A 57 -3.53 -12.64 -5.49
C ARG A 57 -4.01 -13.80 -4.62
N ASN A 58 -4.15 -13.58 -3.31
CA ASN A 58 -4.66 -14.59 -2.38
C ASN A 58 -6.13 -14.94 -2.64
N ASN A 59 -6.85 -14.09 -3.39
CA ASN A 59 -8.22 -14.32 -3.84
C ASN A 59 -8.31 -14.68 -5.35
N GLY A 60 -7.20 -15.08 -5.98
CA GLY A 60 -7.18 -15.54 -7.38
C GLY A 60 -7.33 -14.41 -8.42
N LEU A 61 -7.09 -13.15 -8.05
CA LEU A 61 -7.26 -11.99 -8.92
C LEU A 61 -5.91 -11.43 -9.40
N GLY A 62 -5.93 -10.77 -10.56
CA GLY A 62 -4.77 -10.14 -11.16
C GLY A 62 -4.24 -8.92 -10.37
N PRO A 63 -3.00 -8.50 -10.70
CA PRO A 63 -2.35 -7.35 -10.08
C PRO A 63 -3.03 -6.03 -10.46
N LEU A 64 -2.68 -4.97 -9.72
CA LEU A 64 -3.06 -3.59 -10.04
C LEU A 64 -1.80 -2.79 -10.39
N ALA A 65 -1.93 -1.87 -11.36
CA ALA A 65 -0.92 -0.86 -11.65
C ALA A 65 -1.34 0.49 -11.03
N LEU A 66 -0.37 1.24 -10.49
CA LEU A 66 -0.64 2.62 -10.11
C LEU A 66 -0.99 3.44 -11.35
N ASP A 67 -2.02 4.27 -11.23
CA ASP A 67 -2.45 5.18 -12.28
C ASP A 67 -2.40 6.62 -11.73
N ALA A 68 -1.63 7.48 -12.39
CA ALA A 68 -1.40 8.85 -11.94
C ALA A 68 -2.68 9.70 -11.94
N ASP A 69 -3.59 9.45 -12.88
CA ASP A 69 -4.85 10.20 -12.96
C ASP A 69 -5.86 9.71 -11.91
N LEU A 70 -5.89 8.39 -11.60
CA LEU A 70 -6.64 7.87 -10.46
C LEU A 70 -6.06 8.40 -9.15
N GLN A 71 -4.73 8.47 -9.04
CA GLN A 71 -4.04 9.02 -7.87
C GLN A 71 -4.44 10.50 -7.65
N ALA A 72 -4.39 11.31 -8.72
CA ALA A 72 -4.79 12.71 -8.66
C ALA A 72 -6.29 12.87 -8.36
N ALA A 73 -7.14 12.00 -8.90
CA ALA A 73 -8.57 12.01 -8.59
C ALA A 73 -8.85 11.64 -7.13
N ALA A 74 -8.15 10.62 -6.61
CA ALA A 74 -8.24 10.23 -5.20
C ALA A 74 -7.79 11.36 -4.26
N GLN A 75 -6.72 12.09 -4.63
CA GLN A 75 -6.25 13.22 -3.82
C GLN A 75 -7.30 14.32 -3.75
N ARG A 76 -7.84 14.75 -4.90
CA ARG A 76 -8.91 15.75 -4.93
C ARG A 76 -10.13 15.34 -4.12
N GLU A 77 -10.48 14.06 -4.14
CA GLU A 77 -11.60 13.54 -3.35
C GLU A 77 -11.31 13.55 -1.86
N ALA A 78 -10.12 13.13 -1.43
CA ALA A 78 -9.70 13.17 -0.04
C ALA A 78 -9.69 14.61 0.49
N ASP A 79 -9.16 15.56 -0.29
CA ASP A 79 -9.13 16.99 0.06
C ASP A 79 -10.55 17.56 0.21
N ALA A 80 -11.46 17.21 -0.71
CA ALA A 80 -12.85 17.64 -0.64
C ALA A 80 -13.59 17.10 0.60
N MET A 81 -13.34 15.83 0.97
CA MET A 81 -13.89 15.24 2.19
C MET A 81 -13.34 15.91 3.45
N ALA A 82 -12.04 16.20 3.47
CA ALA A 82 -11.41 16.91 4.59
C ALA A 82 -11.95 18.31 4.75
N ALA A 83 -12.15 19.05 3.66
CA ALA A 83 -12.74 20.39 3.67
C ALA A 83 -14.21 20.39 4.13
N ALA A 84 -14.96 19.34 3.79
CA ALA A 84 -16.37 19.21 4.16
C ALA A 84 -16.59 18.55 5.54
N ASP A 85 -15.53 18.10 6.22
CA ASP A 85 -15.55 17.33 7.49
C ASP A 85 -16.47 16.10 7.44
N ARG A 86 -16.57 15.44 6.31
CA ARG A 86 -17.39 14.24 6.12
C ARG A 86 -16.98 13.45 4.89
N PRO A 87 -17.16 12.11 4.88
CA PRO A 87 -17.03 11.31 3.68
C PRO A 87 -18.02 11.75 2.60
N SER A 88 -17.56 11.73 1.34
CA SER A 88 -18.38 11.99 0.16
C SER A 88 -19.19 10.75 -0.25
N SER A 89 -20.08 10.91 -1.24
CA SER A 89 -20.76 9.80 -1.89
C SER A 89 -19.80 9.05 -2.81
N ALA A 90 -19.61 7.75 -2.56
CA ALA A 90 -18.82 6.90 -3.45
C ALA A 90 -19.43 6.83 -4.86
N ASP A 91 -20.76 6.88 -5.00
CA ASP A 91 -21.43 6.88 -6.30
C ASP A 91 -21.15 8.17 -7.09
N ALA A 92 -21.16 9.32 -6.43
CA ALA A 92 -20.81 10.58 -7.07
C ALA A 92 -19.34 10.61 -7.51
N PHE A 93 -18.43 10.06 -6.72
CA PHE A 93 -17.02 9.96 -7.09
C PHE A 93 -16.83 9.01 -8.28
N LYS A 94 -17.44 7.83 -8.27
CA LYS A 94 -17.42 6.89 -9.41
C LYS A 94 -17.96 7.53 -10.69
N ALA A 95 -19.04 8.30 -10.61
CA ALA A 95 -19.59 9.01 -11.77
C ALA A 95 -18.59 10.01 -12.37
N ARG A 96 -17.86 10.76 -11.53
CA ARG A 96 -16.78 11.65 -11.99
C ARG A 96 -15.63 10.88 -12.64
N LEU A 97 -15.22 9.74 -12.08
CA LEU A 97 -14.19 8.90 -12.67
C LEU A 97 -14.64 8.37 -14.05
N ALA A 98 -15.88 7.92 -14.17
CA ALA A 98 -16.44 7.47 -15.45
C ALA A 98 -16.48 8.61 -16.49
N ALA A 99 -16.89 9.81 -16.09
CA ALA A 99 -16.87 11.00 -16.94
C ALA A 99 -15.45 11.38 -17.40
N SER A 100 -14.42 11.05 -16.60
CA SER A 100 -13.00 11.22 -16.95
C SER A 100 -12.44 10.07 -17.80
N GLY A 101 -13.28 9.15 -18.29
CA GLY A 101 -12.91 8.07 -19.20
C GLY A 101 -12.44 6.77 -18.51
N PHE A 102 -12.51 6.66 -17.18
CA PHE A 102 -12.21 5.40 -16.51
C PHE A 102 -13.36 4.40 -16.71
N LYS A 103 -12.99 3.15 -17.01
CA LYS A 103 -13.97 2.06 -17.18
C LYS A 103 -14.17 1.32 -15.88
N ALA A 104 -15.40 0.94 -15.61
CA ALA A 104 -15.81 0.18 -14.42
C ALA A 104 -15.18 0.73 -13.11
N PRO A 105 -15.25 2.05 -12.82
CA PRO A 105 -14.64 2.61 -11.63
C PRO A 105 -15.36 2.13 -10.38
N ALA A 106 -14.57 1.80 -9.35
CA ALA A 106 -15.06 1.49 -8.01
C ALA A 106 -14.22 2.26 -6.99
N ALA A 107 -14.79 2.57 -5.83
CA ALA A 107 -14.13 3.42 -4.85
C ALA A 107 -14.48 3.05 -3.41
N ASN A 108 -13.49 3.17 -2.52
CA ASN A 108 -13.65 3.19 -1.07
C ASN A 108 -13.37 4.61 -0.56
N LEU A 109 -14.36 5.20 0.07
CA LEU A 109 -14.24 6.48 0.75
C LEU A 109 -14.47 6.25 2.24
N SER A 110 -13.55 6.69 3.07
CA SER A 110 -13.62 6.49 4.53
C SER A 110 -12.92 7.62 5.29
N ALA A 111 -13.13 7.67 6.59
CA ALA A 111 -12.49 8.63 7.47
C ALA A 111 -12.22 8.01 8.85
N GLY A 112 -11.20 8.51 9.54
CA GLY A 112 -10.87 8.13 10.91
C GLY A 112 -9.77 7.08 11.06
N TYR A 113 -9.34 6.42 10.00
CA TYR A 113 -8.15 5.57 10.03
C TYR A 113 -6.89 6.43 10.01
N HIS A 114 -5.91 6.12 10.86
CA HIS A 114 -4.69 6.91 10.97
C HIS A 114 -3.52 6.32 10.18
N THR A 115 -3.59 5.05 9.80
CA THR A 115 -2.55 4.36 9.03
C THR A 115 -3.14 3.58 7.86
N LEU A 116 -2.33 3.27 6.86
CA LEU A 116 -2.74 2.41 5.75
C LEU A 116 -3.16 1.01 6.24
N ALA A 117 -2.46 0.48 7.25
CA ALA A 117 -2.80 -0.81 7.84
C ALA A 117 -4.20 -0.84 8.45
N GLU A 118 -4.58 0.22 9.18
CA GLU A 118 -5.93 0.36 9.75
C GLU A 118 -6.99 0.48 8.64
N ALA A 119 -6.75 1.33 7.65
CA ALA A 119 -7.67 1.52 6.52
C ALA A 119 -7.88 0.19 5.76
N PHE A 120 -6.81 -0.51 5.44
CA PHE A 120 -6.86 -1.79 4.76
C PHE A 120 -7.64 -2.85 5.56
N SER A 121 -7.39 -2.96 6.87
CA SER A 121 -8.13 -3.88 7.74
C SER A 121 -9.62 -3.56 7.77
N GLY A 122 -9.98 -2.30 7.98
CA GLY A 122 -11.39 -1.88 7.99
C GLY A 122 -12.08 -2.10 6.65
N TRP A 123 -11.40 -1.86 5.53
CA TRP A 123 -11.96 -2.15 4.21
C TRP A 123 -12.13 -3.64 3.95
N ARG A 124 -11.22 -4.47 4.42
CA ARG A 124 -11.32 -5.92 4.28
C ARG A 124 -12.50 -6.51 5.08
N GLU A 125 -12.78 -5.95 6.26
CA GLU A 125 -13.87 -6.39 7.14
C GLU A 125 -15.24 -5.89 6.68
N SER A 126 -15.30 -4.80 5.94
CA SER A 126 -16.55 -4.28 5.36
C SER A 126 -16.86 -4.96 4.02
N ALA A 127 -17.94 -5.70 3.94
CA ALA A 127 -18.35 -6.38 2.70
C ALA A 127 -18.46 -5.43 1.49
N GLN A 128 -18.87 -4.17 1.71
CA GLN A 128 -18.96 -3.15 0.67
C GLN A 128 -17.57 -2.73 0.18
N HIS A 129 -16.68 -2.38 1.10
CA HIS A 129 -15.33 -1.94 0.77
C HIS A 129 -14.46 -3.08 0.22
N ASN A 130 -14.66 -4.28 0.74
CA ASN A 130 -13.94 -5.47 0.28
C ASN A 130 -14.21 -5.77 -1.19
N ARG A 131 -15.47 -5.65 -1.64
CA ARG A 131 -15.83 -5.83 -3.06
C ARG A 131 -15.10 -4.87 -3.99
N VAL A 132 -14.79 -3.65 -3.54
CA VAL A 132 -14.02 -2.68 -4.33
C VAL A 132 -12.59 -3.17 -4.52
N MET A 133 -11.91 -3.62 -3.46
CA MET A 133 -10.53 -4.13 -3.55
C MET A 133 -10.46 -5.42 -4.38
N LEU A 134 -11.50 -6.22 -4.37
CA LEU A 134 -11.60 -7.49 -5.08
C LEU A 134 -12.39 -7.39 -6.40
N ASP A 135 -12.65 -6.18 -6.94
CA ASP A 135 -13.31 -6.07 -8.27
C ASP A 135 -12.46 -6.77 -9.34
N PRO A 136 -12.97 -7.83 -9.98
CA PRO A 136 -12.19 -8.62 -10.95
C PRO A 136 -11.85 -7.84 -12.22
N ARG A 137 -12.57 -6.74 -12.51
CA ARG A 137 -12.35 -5.89 -13.67
C ARG A 137 -11.22 -4.90 -13.45
N ALA A 138 -10.84 -4.64 -12.20
CA ALA A 138 -9.84 -3.64 -11.87
C ALA A 138 -8.43 -4.09 -12.28
N THR A 139 -7.74 -3.21 -13.00
CA THR A 139 -6.32 -3.32 -13.39
C THR A 139 -5.49 -2.12 -12.91
N ARG A 140 -6.16 -1.04 -12.48
CA ARG A 140 -5.56 0.21 -12.05
C ARG A 140 -6.01 0.61 -10.65
N ILE A 141 -5.15 1.33 -9.93
CA ILE A 141 -5.42 1.82 -8.57
C ILE A 141 -4.84 3.23 -8.38
N GLY A 142 -5.57 4.06 -7.64
CA GLY A 142 -5.09 5.30 -7.04
C GLY A 142 -5.58 5.39 -5.61
N ILE A 143 -4.76 5.93 -4.70
CA ILE A 143 -5.09 6.08 -3.28
C ILE A 143 -4.49 7.36 -2.73
N ALA A 144 -5.26 8.10 -1.96
CA ALA A 144 -4.79 9.31 -1.30
C ALA A 144 -5.43 9.51 0.07
N THR A 145 -4.81 10.39 0.85
CA THR A 145 -5.33 10.85 2.13
C THR A 145 -5.28 12.36 2.21
N ALA A 146 -6.16 12.91 3.03
CA ALA A 146 -6.08 14.30 3.46
C ALA A 146 -6.21 14.39 4.98
N TYR A 147 -5.41 15.24 5.60
CA TYR A 147 -5.43 15.49 7.03
C TYR A 147 -6.08 16.84 7.33
N ALA A 148 -7.08 16.83 8.22
CA ALA A 148 -7.76 18.03 8.70
C ALA A 148 -7.77 18.03 10.23
N PRO A 149 -6.80 18.70 10.91
CA PRO A 149 -6.61 18.60 12.37
C PRO A 149 -7.81 19.10 13.18
N GLY A 150 -8.59 20.03 12.64
CA GLY A 150 -9.81 20.55 13.26
C GLY A 150 -11.05 19.66 13.10
N SER A 151 -11.00 18.66 12.21
CA SER A 151 -12.16 17.83 11.88
C SER A 151 -12.40 16.72 12.90
N LYS A 152 -13.61 16.15 12.85
CA LYS A 152 -14.00 15.01 13.70
C LYS A 152 -13.12 13.78 13.45
N TYR A 153 -12.85 13.49 12.18
CA TYR A 153 -12.19 12.24 11.77
C TYR A 153 -10.68 12.36 11.57
N LYS A 154 -10.14 13.57 11.49
CA LYS A 154 -8.72 13.88 11.28
C LYS A 154 -8.18 13.47 9.93
N VAL A 155 -8.35 12.23 9.50
CA VAL A 155 -7.80 11.68 8.25
C VAL A 155 -8.94 11.14 7.37
N TYR A 156 -8.92 11.54 6.11
CA TYR A 156 -9.88 11.15 5.09
C TYR A 156 -9.16 10.33 4.02
N TRP A 157 -9.78 9.25 3.58
CA TRP A 157 -9.20 8.27 2.67
C TRP A 157 -10.04 8.13 1.41
N ALA A 158 -9.39 8.21 0.27
CA ALA A 158 -9.98 7.86 -1.02
C ALA A 158 -9.12 6.82 -1.72
N LEU A 159 -9.69 5.65 -1.97
CA LEU A 159 -9.12 4.63 -2.84
C LEU A 159 -10.05 4.47 -4.04
N ALA A 160 -9.47 4.49 -5.24
CA ALA A 160 -10.18 4.21 -6.48
C ALA A 160 -9.49 3.07 -7.23
N VAL A 161 -10.28 2.18 -7.80
CA VAL A 161 -9.82 1.18 -8.76
C VAL A 161 -10.63 1.29 -10.04
N ALA A 162 -10.03 0.92 -11.18
CA ALA A 162 -10.71 0.94 -12.46
C ALA A 162 -10.10 -0.09 -13.43
N ALA A 163 -10.82 -0.42 -14.50
CA ALA A 163 -10.26 -1.11 -15.64
C ALA A 163 -9.43 -0.14 -16.49
N ASP A 164 -8.63 -0.69 -17.41
CA ASP A 164 -7.84 0.10 -18.36
C ASP A 164 -8.72 1.05 -19.17
N ARG A 165 -8.19 2.23 -19.47
CA ARG A 165 -8.74 3.12 -20.49
C ARG A 165 -8.43 2.54 -21.86
N ARG A 166 -9.36 2.67 -22.77
CA ARG A 166 -9.10 2.46 -24.20
C ARG A 166 -9.08 3.80 -24.91
#